data_5548227073f1e3e1b5882453412d2a04
#
_entry.id   5548227073f1e3e1b5882453412d2a04
#
_cell.length_a   1.000
_cell.length_b   1.000
_cell.length_c   1.000
_cell.angle_alpha   90.00
_cell.angle_beta   90.00
_cell.angle_gamma   90.00
#
_symmetry.space_group_name_H-M   'P 1'
#
loop_
_entity.id
_entity.type
_entity.pdbx_description
1 polymer ?
#
loop_
_entity_poly.entity_id
_entity_poly.type
_entity_poly.pdbx_seq_one_letter_code
_entity_poly.pdbx_strand_id
1 'polypeptide(L)'
;TPKPSSAASDVYKRQVYWGDISQVQVEYLLFETALSHGPYAYYHLLSGTDLPIKSQDYIHAFFQQNAGKEFVGFWQDAAHQRDLERKVFRYYFFTKRLKDKEHLLHGITALIRNLILAVQKISHYRRKQTFEFKKGGNWISITENAVKYLLQYKEIVLNRMKYTLCADEIFIQTILWNSPFRERMHCTNNANTGSMREIDWEHGSPYIWQDHDYQTLINSNKIFARKFNSNQMGVVYKIQKLYLKQVPK
;
A
#
# COMPACT_ATOMS: atom_id res chain seq x y z
N THR A 1 -1.11 -3.93 28.67
CA THR A 1 -1.34 -3.64 27.22
C THR A 1 -0.90 -2.22 26.94
N PRO A 2 0.04 -1.99 25.99
CA PRO A 2 0.39 -0.63 25.61
C PRO A 2 -0.89 0.09 25.13
N LYS A 3 -1.12 1.31 25.62
CA LYS A 3 -2.18 2.17 25.08
C LYS A 3 -1.88 2.40 23.59
N PRO A 4 -2.88 2.27 22.69
CA PRO A 4 -2.68 2.67 21.29
C PRO A 4 -2.20 4.11 21.25
N SER A 5 -1.22 4.41 20.40
CA SER A 5 -0.78 5.79 20.18
C SER A 5 -1.98 6.66 19.77
N SER A 6 -1.94 7.96 20.07
CA SER A 6 -3.00 8.90 19.68
C SER A 6 -3.30 8.85 18.19
N ALA A 7 -2.28 8.60 17.36
CA ALA A 7 -2.39 8.41 15.93
C ALA A 7 -3.24 7.20 15.54
N ALA A 8 -3.05 6.06 16.21
CA ALA A 8 -3.90 4.88 16.01
C ALA A 8 -5.35 5.15 16.40
N SER A 9 -5.57 5.92 17.48
CA SER A 9 -6.91 6.35 17.92
C SER A 9 -7.62 7.23 16.88
N ASP A 10 -6.92 8.13 16.21
CA ASP A 10 -7.52 9.00 15.19
C ASP A 10 -7.81 8.27 13.87
N VAL A 11 -7.00 7.28 13.53
CA VAL A 11 -7.27 6.36 12.39
C VAL A 11 -8.52 5.52 12.63
N TYR A 12 -8.72 5.00 13.85
CA TYR A 12 -9.93 4.25 14.19
C TYR A 12 -11.21 5.07 14.09
N LYS A 13 -11.14 6.37 14.25
CA LYS A 13 -12.31 7.27 14.14
C LYS A 13 -12.69 7.62 12.70
N ARG A 14 -11.83 7.33 11.70
CA ARG A 14 -12.12 7.60 10.30
C ARG A 14 -12.65 6.36 9.59
N GLN A 15 -13.85 6.46 9.06
CA GLN A 15 -14.41 5.42 8.22
C GLN A 15 -13.64 5.34 6.90
N VAL A 16 -13.01 4.18 6.64
CA VAL A 16 -12.27 3.88 5.42
C VAL A 16 -13.09 2.92 4.56
N TYR A 17 -13.22 3.23 3.28
CA TYR A 17 -13.97 2.42 2.33
C TYR A 17 -13.00 1.84 1.28
N TRP A 18 -13.19 0.56 0.98
CA TRP A 18 -12.34 -0.13 0.02
C TRP A 18 -12.46 0.49 -1.40
N GLY A 19 -11.31 0.79 -2.01
CA GLY A 19 -11.23 1.37 -3.35
C GLY A 19 -11.64 2.85 -3.44
N ASP A 20 -11.98 3.47 -2.31
CA ASP A 20 -12.34 4.89 -2.20
C ASP A 20 -11.13 5.75 -1.85
N ILE A 21 -11.20 7.04 -2.17
CA ILE A 21 -10.15 8.02 -1.84
C ILE A 21 -9.87 8.12 -0.33
N SER A 22 -10.76 7.65 0.53
CA SER A 22 -10.56 7.60 1.98
C SER A 22 -9.35 6.75 2.39
N GLN A 23 -8.94 5.75 1.58
CA GLN A 23 -7.70 5.00 1.81
C GLN A 23 -6.47 5.93 1.69
N VAL A 24 -6.39 6.71 0.61
CA VAL A 24 -5.33 7.71 0.40
C VAL A 24 -5.30 8.77 1.50
N GLN A 25 -6.49 9.21 1.95
CA GLN A 25 -6.59 10.19 3.05
C GLN A 25 -6.01 9.65 4.36
N VAL A 26 -6.22 8.37 4.65
CA VAL A 26 -5.65 7.72 5.84
C VAL A 26 -4.15 7.52 5.69
N GLU A 27 -3.65 7.14 4.53
CA GLU A 27 -2.20 7.03 4.30
C GLU A 27 -1.49 8.38 4.49
N TYR A 28 -2.06 9.47 3.99
CA TYR A 28 -1.54 10.82 4.28
C TYR A 28 -1.56 11.16 5.76
N LEU A 29 -2.65 10.83 6.47
CA LEU A 29 -2.73 11.06 7.91
C LEU A 29 -1.65 10.27 8.66
N LEU A 30 -1.40 9.01 8.29
CA LEU A 30 -0.35 8.19 8.86
C LEU A 30 1.04 8.81 8.63
N PHE A 31 1.33 9.30 7.42
CA PHE A 31 2.58 9.98 7.12
C PHE A 31 2.75 11.28 7.91
N GLU A 32 1.72 12.13 7.97
CA GLU A 32 1.74 13.37 8.76
C GLU A 32 2.00 13.09 10.24
N THR A 33 1.28 12.11 10.79
CA THR A 33 1.43 11.74 12.20
C THR A 33 2.82 11.15 12.47
N ALA A 34 3.29 10.22 11.63
CA ALA A 34 4.63 9.64 11.81
C ALA A 34 5.72 10.71 11.68
N LEU A 35 5.60 11.63 10.74
CA LEU A 35 6.56 12.73 10.56
C LEU A 35 6.60 13.66 11.77
N SER A 36 5.46 13.91 12.44
CA SER A 36 5.41 14.76 13.65
C SER A 36 6.10 14.12 14.86
N HIS A 37 6.36 12.82 14.84
CA HIS A 37 7.08 12.08 15.88
C HIS A 37 8.53 11.75 15.49
N GLY A 38 8.95 12.11 14.25
CA GLY A 38 10.30 11.89 13.75
C GLY A 38 11.35 12.83 14.36
N PRO A 39 12.55 12.86 13.78
CA PRO A 39 12.89 12.29 12.47
C PRO A 39 13.14 10.78 12.47
N TYR A 40 12.80 10.10 11.37
CA TYR A 40 13.13 8.70 11.15
C TYR A 40 13.83 8.52 9.80
N ALA A 41 14.79 7.60 9.72
CA ALA A 41 15.49 7.31 8.47
C ALA A 41 14.53 6.73 7.41
N TYR A 42 13.61 5.86 7.83
CA TYR A 42 12.61 5.22 6.97
C TYR A 42 11.23 5.17 7.61
N TYR A 43 10.22 5.27 6.76
CA TYR A 43 8.80 5.14 7.08
C TYR A 43 8.26 3.89 6.38
N HIS A 44 7.69 2.97 7.13
CA HIS A 44 7.15 1.71 6.62
C HIS A 44 5.63 1.73 6.65
N LEU A 45 4.99 1.69 5.49
CA LEU A 45 3.55 1.51 5.42
C LEU A 45 3.23 0.02 5.41
N LEU A 46 2.58 -0.44 6.46
CA LEU A 46 2.21 -1.83 6.71
C LEU A 46 0.70 -1.91 6.99
N SER A 47 0.10 -3.05 6.73
CA SER A 47 -1.25 -3.36 7.16
C SER A 47 -1.25 -4.24 8.42
N GLY A 48 -2.40 -4.39 9.08
CA GLY A 48 -2.55 -5.27 10.24
C GLY A 48 -2.35 -6.76 9.95
N THR A 49 -2.08 -7.14 8.71
CA THR A 49 -1.82 -8.52 8.28
C THR A 49 -0.41 -8.72 7.74
N ASP A 50 0.45 -7.74 7.93
CA ASP A 50 1.86 -7.80 7.54
C ASP A 50 2.73 -8.03 8.77
N LEU A 51 3.82 -8.76 8.60
CA LEU A 51 4.81 -8.95 9.66
C LEU A 51 6.23 -8.77 9.11
N PRO A 52 7.16 -8.24 9.93
CA PRO A 52 8.58 -8.35 9.64
C PRO A 52 8.99 -9.83 9.74
N ILE A 53 9.86 -10.28 8.84
CA ILE A 53 10.36 -11.67 8.79
C ILE A 53 11.88 -11.74 9.02
N LYS A 54 12.46 -10.65 9.46
CA LYS A 54 13.86 -10.52 9.86
C LYS A 54 13.96 -9.93 11.26
N SER A 55 15.08 -10.14 11.90
CA SER A 55 15.36 -9.53 13.20
C SER A 55 15.44 -8.00 13.10
N GLN A 56 15.24 -7.33 14.22
CA GLN A 56 15.34 -5.87 14.31
C GLN A 56 16.72 -5.38 13.85
N ASP A 57 17.79 -6.02 14.33
CA ASP A 57 19.16 -5.66 13.95
C ASP A 57 19.40 -5.82 12.45
N TYR A 58 18.90 -6.91 11.86
CA TYR A 58 18.99 -7.13 10.43
C TYR A 58 18.24 -6.02 9.65
N ILE A 59 17.04 -5.66 10.10
CA ILE A 59 16.22 -4.61 9.47
C ILE A 59 16.96 -3.26 9.51
N HIS A 60 17.50 -2.88 10.67
CA HIS A 60 18.29 -1.66 10.82
C HIS A 60 19.53 -1.66 9.92
N ALA A 61 20.32 -2.73 9.96
CA ALA A 61 21.52 -2.87 9.12
C ALA A 61 21.18 -2.80 7.62
N PHE A 62 20.10 -3.46 7.20
CA PHE A 62 19.64 -3.44 5.81
C PHE A 62 19.31 -2.02 5.33
N PHE A 63 18.51 -1.27 6.08
CA PHE A 63 18.13 0.09 5.70
C PHE A 63 19.30 1.07 5.82
N GLN A 64 20.24 0.85 6.73
CA GLN A 64 21.46 1.63 6.82
C GLN A 64 22.36 1.41 5.60
N GLN A 65 22.56 0.16 5.18
CA GLN A 65 23.35 -0.18 3.98
C GLN A 65 22.70 0.31 2.68
N ASN A 66 21.40 0.49 2.68
CA ASN A 66 20.61 0.99 1.55
C ASN A 66 20.10 2.41 1.76
N ALA A 67 20.81 3.21 2.57
CA ALA A 67 20.40 4.57 2.88
C ALA A 67 20.13 5.41 1.61
N GLY A 68 19.01 6.10 1.59
CA GLY A 68 18.61 6.96 0.47
C GLY A 68 17.89 6.25 -0.68
N LYS A 69 17.76 4.92 -0.65
CA LYS A 69 16.92 4.18 -1.61
C LYS A 69 15.47 4.16 -1.17
N GLU A 70 14.56 4.15 -2.16
CA GLU A 70 13.12 4.07 -1.95
C GLU A 70 12.63 2.65 -2.30
N PHE A 71 11.92 2.00 -1.38
CA PHE A 71 11.41 0.64 -1.55
C PHE A 71 9.94 0.69 -1.88
N VAL A 72 9.65 0.76 -3.18
CA VAL A 72 8.30 0.86 -3.76
C VAL A 72 8.16 -0.20 -4.85
N GLY A 73 7.09 -0.98 -4.80
CA GLY A 73 6.80 -1.99 -5.81
C GLY A 73 6.03 -1.41 -7.00
N PHE A 74 6.33 -1.90 -8.21
CA PHE A 74 5.65 -1.51 -9.45
C PHE A 74 5.13 -2.74 -10.19
N TRP A 75 3.86 -2.71 -10.59
CA TRP A 75 3.25 -3.75 -11.44
C TRP A 75 3.29 -3.29 -12.89
N GLN A 76 4.04 -4.00 -13.72
CA GLN A 76 4.34 -3.56 -15.09
C GLN A 76 3.75 -4.46 -16.18
N ASP A 77 3.16 -5.59 -15.83
CA ASP A 77 2.55 -6.48 -16.81
C ASP A 77 1.33 -5.86 -17.51
N ALA A 78 0.98 -6.40 -18.68
CA ALA A 78 -0.06 -5.84 -19.53
C ALA A 78 -1.46 -5.82 -18.86
N ALA A 79 -1.75 -6.75 -17.93
CA ALA A 79 -3.02 -6.78 -17.23
C ALA A 79 -3.13 -5.62 -16.23
N HIS A 80 -2.08 -5.38 -15.46
CA HIS A 80 -2.01 -4.25 -14.53
C HIS A 80 -1.98 -2.89 -15.24
N GLN A 81 -1.34 -2.80 -16.42
CA GLN A 81 -1.37 -1.56 -17.21
C GLN A 81 -2.78 -1.25 -17.74
N ARG A 82 -3.50 -2.26 -18.26
CA ARG A 82 -4.91 -2.07 -18.68
C ARG A 82 -5.82 -1.69 -17.50
N ASP A 83 -5.60 -2.27 -16.32
CA ASP A 83 -6.36 -1.93 -15.11
C ASP A 83 -6.05 -0.50 -14.65
N LEU A 84 -4.79 -0.10 -14.66
CA LEU A 84 -4.35 1.26 -14.35
C LEU A 84 -5.01 2.29 -15.26
N GLU A 85 -4.95 2.09 -16.58
CA GLU A 85 -5.59 2.97 -17.55
C GLU A 85 -7.09 3.10 -17.31
N ARG A 86 -7.77 1.98 -17.09
CA ARG A 86 -9.19 1.95 -16.78
C ARG A 86 -9.51 2.78 -15.54
N LYS A 87 -8.71 2.66 -14.47
CA LYS A 87 -8.93 3.35 -13.19
C LYS A 87 -8.65 4.84 -13.28
N VAL A 88 -7.61 5.24 -14.00
CA VAL A 88 -7.13 6.63 -14.07
C VAL A 88 -7.93 7.47 -15.07
N PHE A 89 -8.30 6.88 -16.23
CA PHE A 89 -8.95 7.65 -17.31
C PHE A 89 -10.48 7.66 -17.25
N ARG A 90 -11.10 7.00 -16.27
CA ARG A 90 -12.55 7.03 -16.06
C ARG A 90 -12.90 7.63 -14.71
N TYR A 91 -14.12 8.15 -14.60
CA TYR A 91 -14.69 8.57 -13.33
C TYR A 91 -15.42 7.42 -12.66
N TYR A 92 -15.06 7.12 -11.42
CA TYR A 92 -15.74 6.16 -10.57
C TYR A 92 -16.51 6.89 -9.47
N PHE A 93 -17.82 6.87 -9.55
CA PHE A 93 -18.71 7.45 -8.56
C PHE A 93 -19.20 6.38 -7.56
N PHE A 94 -19.63 6.82 -6.39
CA PHE A 94 -20.18 5.97 -5.33
C PHE A 94 -19.23 4.88 -4.84
N THR A 95 -17.94 5.15 -4.81
CA THR A 95 -16.89 4.22 -4.39
C THR A 95 -17.05 3.75 -2.95
N LYS A 96 -17.58 4.58 -2.06
CA LYS A 96 -17.87 4.23 -0.66
C LYS A 96 -18.82 3.04 -0.50
N ARG A 97 -19.67 2.77 -1.49
CA ARG A 97 -20.66 1.70 -1.46
C ARG A 97 -20.28 0.47 -2.28
N LEU A 98 -19.03 0.33 -2.69
CA LEU A 98 -18.60 -0.79 -3.53
C LEU A 98 -18.76 -2.16 -2.85
N LYS A 99 -18.41 -2.25 -1.57
CA LYS A 99 -18.48 -3.49 -0.77
C LYS A 99 -19.59 -3.50 0.28
N ASP A 100 -20.35 -2.44 0.42
CA ASP A 100 -21.45 -2.30 1.38
C ASP A 100 -22.74 -2.90 0.80
N LYS A 101 -22.79 -4.23 0.75
CA LYS A 101 -23.92 -4.98 0.16
C LYS A 101 -25.19 -4.88 0.99
N GLU A 102 -25.10 -4.59 2.28
CA GLU A 102 -26.22 -4.50 3.21
C GLU A 102 -26.95 -3.14 3.13
N HIS A 103 -26.30 -2.15 2.50
CA HIS A 103 -26.91 -0.83 2.36
C HIS A 103 -28.07 -0.86 1.37
N LEU A 104 -29.25 -0.36 1.79
CA LEU A 104 -30.49 -0.34 1.00
C LEU A 104 -30.32 0.22 -0.44
N LEU A 105 -29.45 1.21 -0.61
CA LEU A 105 -29.18 1.84 -1.90
C LEU A 105 -28.02 1.20 -2.69
N HIS A 106 -27.46 0.07 -2.22
CA HIS A 106 -26.30 -0.56 -2.89
C HIS A 106 -26.61 -0.93 -4.34
N GLY A 107 -27.75 -1.59 -4.60
CA GLY A 107 -28.14 -2.00 -5.95
C GLY A 107 -28.34 -0.81 -6.91
N ILE A 108 -29.02 0.24 -6.43
CA ILE A 108 -29.27 1.46 -7.23
C ILE A 108 -27.96 2.17 -7.55
N THR A 109 -27.08 2.37 -6.57
CA THR A 109 -25.79 3.04 -6.80
C THR A 109 -24.86 2.22 -7.69
N ALA A 110 -24.92 0.89 -7.61
CA ALA A 110 -24.20 -0.01 -8.51
C ALA A 110 -24.70 0.10 -9.95
N LEU A 111 -26.01 0.13 -10.14
CA LEU A 111 -26.63 0.31 -11.46
C LEU A 111 -26.24 1.65 -12.10
N ILE A 112 -26.40 2.76 -11.36
CA ILE A 112 -26.03 4.10 -11.82
C ILE A 112 -24.53 4.18 -12.17
N ARG A 113 -23.67 3.64 -11.32
CA ARG A 113 -22.22 3.59 -11.56
C ARG A 113 -21.91 2.82 -12.85
N ASN A 114 -22.51 1.64 -13.03
CA ASN A 114 -22.28 0.81 -14.21
C ASN A 114 -22.78 1.50 -15.49
N LEU A 115 -23.91 2.20 -15.43
CA LEU A 115 -24.43 3.00 -16.53
C LEU A 115 -23.45 4.14 -16.90
N ILE A 116 -22.95 4.88 -15.90
CA ILE A 116 -21.98 5.95 -16.15
C ILE A 116 -20.69 5.38 -16.76
N LEU A 117 -20.20 4.23 -16.28
CA LEU A 117 -19.02 3.57 -16.86
C LEU A 117 -19.26 3.10 -18.29
N ALA A 118 -20.47 2.59 -18.60
CA ALA A 118 -20.87 2.21 -19.96
C ALA A 118 -20.91 3.43 -20.90
N VAL A 119 -21.51 4.53 -20.46
CA VAL A 119 -21.54 5.80 -21.23
C VAL A 119 -20.13 6.30 -21.51
N GLN A 120 -19.25 6.34 -20.50
CA GLN A 120 -17.84 6.74 -20.69
C GLN A 120 -17.11 5.82 -21.69
N LYS A 121 -17.43 4.51 -21.67
CA LYS A 121 -16.84 3.54 -22.63
C LYS A 121 -17.33 3.79 -24.06
N ILE A 122 -18.63 3.98 -24.24
CA ILE A 122 -19.24 4.16 -25.56
C ILE A 122 -18.84 5.52 -26.17
N SER A 123 -18.82 6.58 -25.37
CA SER A 123 -18.40 7.92 -25.80
C SER A 123 -16.89 8.08 -25.96
N HIS A 124 -16.11 7.03 -25.67
CA HIS A 124 -14.64 7.09 -25.61
C HIS A 124 -14.09 8.21 -24.73
N TYR A 125 -14.86 8.65 -23.74
CA TYR A 125 -14.46 9.73 -22.85
C TYR A 125 -13.26 9.31 -22.00
N ARG A 126 -12.22 10.15 -22.00
CA ARG A 126 -11.02 9.97 -21.17
C ARG A 126 -10.73 11.26 -20.39
N ARG A 127 -10.50 11.11 -19.09
CA ARG A 127 -10.02 12.21 -18.23
C ARG A 127 -8.66 12.69 -18.71
N LYS A 128 -8.47 14.01 -18.82
CA LYS A 128 -7.15 14.60 -19.08
C LYS A 128 -6.22 14.36 -17.89
N GLN A 129 -5.06 13.83 -18.15
CA GLN A 129 -4.05 13.51 -17.15
C GLN A 129 -2.69 14.05 -17.58
N THR A 130 -1.87 14.48 -16.60
CA THR A 130 -0.56 15.10 -16.82
C THR A 130 0.60 14.30 -16.25
N PHE A 131 0.33 13.27 -15.44
CA PHE A 131 1.36 12.40 -14.89
C PHE A 131 1.55 11.14 -15.74
N GLU A 132 2.75 10.60 -15.74
CA GLU A 132 3.01 9.22 -16.12
C GLU A 132 2.55 8.32 -14.95
N PHE A 133 1.35 7.78 -15.05
CA PHE A 133 0.78 6.99 -13.99
C PHE A 133 1.47 5.64 -13.82
N LYS A 134 1.72 5.26 -12.57
CA LYS A 134 2.25 3.97 -12.16
C LYS A 134 1.35 3.33 -11.11
N LYS A 135 1.39 2.00 -11.05
CA LYS A 135 0.59 1.21 -10.11
C LYS A 135 1.47 0.19 -9.40
N GLY A 136 1.16 -0.10 -8.14
CA GLY A 136 1.82 -1.12 -7.34
C GLY A 136 1.09 -1.35 -6.02
N GLY A 137 1.65 -2.19 -5.16
CA GLY A 137 1.13 -2.33 -3.80
C GLY A 137 1.38 -1.08 -2.97
N ASN A 138 0.48 -0.77 -2.07
CA ASN A 138 0.62 0.36 -1.15
C ASN A 138 1.57 0.08 0.03
N TRP A 139 2.14 -1.12 0.11
CA TRP A 139 3.13 -1.49 1.13
C TRP A 139 4.53 -1.09 0.70
N ILE A 140 5.06 -0.06 1.36
CA ILE A 140 6.30 0.59 0.96
C ILE A 140 7.22 0.80 2.18
N SER A 141 8.49 1.13 1.89
CA SER A 141 9.44 1.64 2.87
C SER A 141 10.22 2.78 2.22
N ILE A 142 9.97 4.00 2.65
CA ILE A 142 10.49 5.20 2.00
C ILE A 142 11.19 6.11 2.99
N THR A 143 12.10 6.93 2.48
CA THR A 143 12.85 7.90 3.28
C THR A 143 11.97 9.05 3.76
N GLU A 144 12.41 9.77 4.80
CA GLU A 144 11.73 10.97 5.29
C GLU A 144 11.57 12.03 4.18
N ASN A 145 12.59 12.18 3.33
CA ASN A 145 12.51 13.13 2.22
C ASN A 145 11.43 12.77 1.21
N ALA A 146 11.24 11.48 0.92
CA ALA A 146 10.16 11.02 0.06
C ALA A 146 8.79 11.24 0.71
N VAL A 147 8.64 11.01 2.03
CA VAL A 147 7.41 11.33 2.77
C VAL A 147 7.10 12.82 2.69
N LYS A 148 8.06 13.69 2.98
CA LYS A 148 7.89 15.16 2.87
C LYS A 148 7.47 15.57 1.46
N TYR A 149 8.07 14.96 0.45
CA TYR A 149 7.70 15.21 -0.95
C TYR A 149 6.26 14.77 -1.26
N LEU A 150 5.85 13.58 -0.83
CA LEU A 150 4.46 13.12 -0.99
C LEU A 150 3.46 14.09 -0.35
N LEU A 151 3.76 14.60 0.85
CA LEU A 151 2.90 15.55 1.56
C LEU A 151 2.71 16.89 0.81
N GLN A 152 3.73 17.36 0.07
CA GLN A 152 3.60 18.55 -0.78
C GLN A 152 2.57 18.36 -1.91
N TYR A 153 2.36 17.12 -2.36
CA TYR A 153 1.39 16.78 -3.40
C TYR A 153 0.01 16.40 -2.88
N LYS A 154 -0.22 16.42 -1.56
CA LYS A 154 -1.45 15.93 -0.93
C LYS A 154 -2.72 16.51 -1.57
N GLU A 155 -2.83 17.83 -1.66
CA GLU A 155 -4.02 18.48 -2.21
C GLU A 155 -4.22 18.16 -3.70
N ILE A 156 -3.15 18.12 -4.48
CA ILE A 156 -3.19 17.76 -5.89
C ILE A 156 -3.69 16.32 -6.06
N VAL A 157 -3.15 15.39 -5.26
CA VAL A 157 -3.53 13.97 -5.28
C VAL A 157 -5.00 13.79 -4.89
N LEU A 158 -5.43 14.39 -3.76
CA LEU A 158 -6.80 14.26 -3.28
C LEU A 158 -7.81 14.80 -4.29
N ASN A 159 -7.51 15.94 -4.93
CA ASN A 159 -8.39 16.52 -5.94
C ASN A 159 -8.41 15.68 -7.24
N ARG A 160 -7.25 15.28 -7.75
CA ARG A 160 -7.15 14.57 -9.03
C ARG A 160 -7.63 13.13 -8.94
N MET A 161 -7.40 12.45 -7.81
CA MET A 161 -7.71 11.03 -7.63
C MET A 161 -9.05 10.78 -6.94
N LYS A 162 -9.82 11.83 -6.59
CA LYS A 162 -11.13 11.73 -5.93
C LYS A 162 -12.09 10.70 -6.55
N TYR A 163 -12.05 10.57 -7.86
CA TYR A 163 -12.91 9.64 -8.63
C TYR A 163 -12.10 8.49 -9.26
N THR A 164 -10.92 8.20 -8.74
CA THR A 164 -10.08 7.08 -9.17
C THR A 164 -10.31 5.88 -8.25
N LEU A 165 -10.61 4.72 -8.83
CA LEU A 165 -10.81 3.49 -8.08
C LEU A 165 -9.46 2.95 -7.58
N CYS A 166 -9.35 2.56 -6.30
CA CYS A 166 -8.13 2.08 -5.67
C CYS A 166 -6.94 3.02 -5.91
N ALA A 167 -7.13 4.31 -5.60
CA ALA A 167 -6.10 5.34 -5.77
C ALA A 167 -4.89 5.11 -4.84
N ASP A 168 -5.05 4.39 -3.74
CA ASP A 168 -4.02 3.92 -2.80
C ASP A 168 -2.92 3.08 -3.50
N GLU A 169 -3.30 2.30 -4.53
CA GLU A 169 -2.34 1.51 -5.33
C GLU A 169 -1.65 2.34 -6.44
N ILE A 170 -1.91 3.63 -6.54
CA ILE A 170 -1.52 4.46 -7.70
C ILE A 170 -0.74 5.71 -7.27
N PHE A 171 -1.15 6.42 -6.22
CA PHE A 171 -0.66 7.78 -5.96
C PHE A 171 0.82 7.82 -5.56
N ILE A 172 1.28 6.95 -4.67
CA ILE A 172 2.68 6.92 -4.23
C ILE A 172 3.59 6.60 -5.41
N GLN A 173 3.27 5.52 -6.13
CA GLN A 173 4.03 5.10 -7.31
C GLN A 173 4.09 6.21 -8.34
N THR A 174 2.97 6.88 -8.62
CA THR A 174 2.90 7.95 -9.60
C THR A 174 3.71 9.17 -9.19
N ILE A 175 3.52 9.66 -7.96
CA ILE A 175 4.21 10.88 -7.50
C ILE A 175 5.72 10.67 -7.42
N LEU A 176 6.17 9.54 -6.86
CA LEU A 176 7.60 9.26 -6.75
C LEU A 176 8.25 8.95 -8.11
N TRP A 177 7.51 8.33 -9.05
CA TRP A 177 7.99 8.11 -10.41
C TRP A 177 8.20 9.40 -11.21
N ASN A 178 7.34 10.39 -11.03
CA ASN A 178 7.43 11.71 -11.67
C ASN A 178 8.29 12.70 -10.86
N SER A 179 9.26 12.23 -10.11
CA SER A 179 10.10 13.02 -9.21
C SER A 179 11.55 12.58 -9.29
N PRO A 180 12.50 13.33 -8.69
CA PRO A 180 13.88 12.91 -8.55
C PRO A 180 14.10 11.62 -7.78
N PHE A 181 13.10 11.15 -7.01
CA PHE A 181 13.15 9.87 -6.29
C PHE A 181 13.11 8.66 -7.22
N ARG A 182 12.71 8.83 -8.49
CA ARG A 182 12.74 7.76 -9.49
C ARG A 182 14.08 7.08 -9.58
N GLU A 183 15.18 7.86 -9.59
CA GLU A 183 16.55 7.34 -9.68
C GLU A 183 17.03 6.64 -8.39
N ARG A 184 16.25 6.76 -7.32
CA ARG A 184 16.54 6.15 -6.01
C ARG A 184 15.73 4.88 -5.76
N MET A 185 14.88 4.44 -6.70
CA MET A 185 14.09 3.22 -6.54
C MET A 185 15.00 2.00 -6.40
N HIS A 186 14.76 1.18 -5.37
CA HIS A 186 15.56 -0.01 -5.12
C HIS A 186 15.49 -1.01 -6.29
N CYS A 187 14.29 -1.26 -6.80
CA CYS A 187 14.05 -2.12 -7.93
C CYS A 187 12.71 -1.74 -8.59
N THR A 188 12.70 -1.58 -9.91
CA THR A 188 11.48 -1.20 -10.65
C THR A 188 10.87 -2.34 -11.46
N ASN A 189 11.63 -3.40 -11.74
CA ASN A 189 11.21 -4.51 -12.62
C ASN A 189 10.56 -5.71 -11.87
N ASN A 190 10.60 -5.72 -10.55
CA ASN A 190 9.96 -6.73 -9.72
C ASN A 190 9.32 -6.08 -8.48
N ALA A 191 8.01 -6.18 -8.35
CA ALA A 191 7.26 -5.49 -7.31
C ALA A 191 7.61 -5.97 -5.89
N ASN A 192 7.77 -7.29 -5.69
CA ASN A 192 8.13 -7.86 -4.39
C ASN A 192 9.55 -7.44 -3.97
N THR A 193 10.50 -7.41 -4.92
CA THR A 193 11.84 -6.92 -4.67
C THR A 193 11.86 -5.41 -4.49
N GLY A 194 11.11 -4.67 -5.30
CA GLY A 194 11.01 -3.21 -5.19
C GLY A 194 10.50 -2.76 -3.83
N SER A 195 9.50 -3.42 -3.29
CA SER A 195 8.93 -3.10 -1.97
C SER A 195 9.60 -3.82 -0.80
N MET A 196 10.45 -4.83 -1.05
CA MET A 196 11.00 -5.74 -0.05
C MET A 196 9.91 -6.48 0.75
N ARG A 197 8.85 -6.90 0.05
CA ARG A 197 7.73 -7.67 0.61
C ARG A 197 7.70 -9.07 -0.01
N GLU A 198 7.60 -10.11 0.83
CA GLU A 198 7.31 -11.47 0.41
C GLU A 198 5.80 -11.63 0.32
N ILE A 199 5.30 -11.73 -0.91
CA ILE A 199 3.86 -11.83 -1.19
C ILE A 199 3.68 -12.90 -2.27
N ASP A 200 2.93 -13.93 -1.94
CA ASP A 200 2.56 -14.98 -2.89
C ASP A 200 1.20 -14.62 -3.50
N TRP A 201 1.21 -14.35 -4.80
CA TRP A 201 0.03 -14.08 -5.62
C TRP A 201 -0.39 -15.30 -6.46
N GLU A 202 0.41 -16.36 -6.49
CA GLU A 202 0.13 -17.54 -7.30
C GLU A 202 -0.85 -18.48 -6.62
N HIS A 203 -0.72 -18.63 -5.29
CA HIS A 203 -1.55 -19.52 -4.49
C HIS A 203 -2.68 -18.81 -3.74
N GLY A 204 -2.91 -17.52 -3.99
CA GLY A 204 -3.99 -16.75 -3.34
C GLY A 204 -4.07 -15.30 -3.80
N SER A 205 -4.92 -14.50 -3.13
CA SER A 205 -5.16 -13.10 -3.50
C SER A 205 -5.02 -12.14 -2.29
N PRO A 206 -3.87 -12.04 -1.66
CA PRO A 206 -2.68 -12.90 -1.64
C PRO A 206 -2.86 -14.14 -0.76
N TYR A 207 -1.93 -15.11 -0.90
CA TYR A 207 -1.86 -16.32 -0.08
C TYR A 207 -1.73 -16.00 1.42
N ILE A 208 -2.34 -16.83 2.25
CA ILE A 208 -2.23 -16.71 3.71
C ILE A 208 -1.17 -17.69 4.19
N TRP A 209 -0.04 -17.15 4.67
CA TRP A 209 1.09 -17.94 5.14
C TRP A 209 0.70 -18.88 6.28
N GLN A 210 1.19 -20.12 6.22
CA GLN A 210 0.89 -21.20 7.14
C GLN A 210 2.14 -21.69 7.87
N ASP A 211 1.97 -22.58 8.83
CA ASP A 211 3.05 -23.11 9.68
C ASP A 211 4.18 -23.78 8.90
N HIS A 212 3.86 -24.45 7.81
CA HIS A 212 4.85 -25.13 6.96
C HIS A 212 5.69 -24.16 6.12
N ASP A 213 5.22 -22.91 5.92
CA ASP A 213 5.91 -21.88 5.14
C ASP A 213 7.01 -21.16 5.95
N TYR A 214 7.15 -21.47 7.24
CA TYR A 214 8.09 -20.78 8.12
C TYR A 214 9.51 -20.71 7.55
N GLN A 215 10.03 -21.81 7.02
CA GLN A 215 11.38 -21.84 6.45
C GLN A 215 11.49 -20.98 5.19
N THR A 216 10.49 -20.98 4.35
CA THR A 216 10.41 -20.11 3.15
C THR A 216 10.50 -18.65 3.56
N LEU A 217 9.75 -18.25 4.58
CA LEU A 217 9.70 -16.87 5.06
C LEU A 217 11.04 -16.40 5.66
N ILE A 218 11.63 -17.18 6.55
CA ILE A 218 12.90 -16.77 7.18
C ILE A 218 14.10 -16.81 6.24
N ASN A 219 14.07 -17.67 5.22
CA ASN A 219 15.10 -17.76 4.16
C ASN A 219 14.90 -16.74 3.05
N SER A 220 13.72 -16.10 2.95
CA SER A 220 13.47 -15.03 1.98
C SER A 220 14.48 -13.89 2.17
N ASN A 221 14.89 -13.23 1.10
CA ASN A 221 15.69 -12.00 1.15
C ASN A 221 14.85 -10.73 1.38
N LYS A 222 13.54 -10.87 1.61
CA LYS A 222 12.64 -9.77 1.91
C LYS A 222 12.66 -9.41 3.39
N ILE A 223 12.17 -8.21 3.71
CA ILE A 223 12.14 -7.68 5.08
C ILE A 223 10.80 -7.96 5.75
N PHE A 224 9.73 -7.85 5.01
CA PHE A 224 8.37 -8.05 5.49
C PHE A 224 7.67 -9.11 4.64
N ALA A 225 6.62 -9.71 5.19
CA ALA A 225 5.77 -10.63 4.44
C ALA A 225 4.29 -10.34 4.68
N ARG A 226 3.48 -10.77 3.74
CA ARG A 226 2.02 -10.80 3.81
C ARG A 226 1.46 -11.96 2.99
N LYS A 227 0.35 -12.55 3.38
CA LYS A 227 -0.65 -12.11 4.32
C LYS A 227 -0.68 -13.09 5.50
N PHE A 228 -0.80 -12.56 6.71
CA PHE A 228 -1.06 -13.33 7.91
C PHE A 228 -2.51 -13.13 8.38
N ASN A 229 -3.07 -14.09 9.09
CA ASN A 229 -4.38 -13.95 9.72
C ASN A 229 -4.42 -14.63 11.10
N SER A 230 -5.49 -14.36 11.85
CA SER A 230 -5.67 -14.90 13.20
C SER A 230 -5.94 -16.42 13.25
N ASN A 231 -6.26 -17.06 12.12
CA ASN A 231 -6.51 -18.50 12.07
C ASN A 231 -5.23 -19.32 11.88
N GLN A 232 -4.10 -18.66 11.55
CA GLN A 232 -2.79 -19.27 11.29
C GLN A 232 -1.72 -18.63 12.20
N MET A 233 -1.97 -18.69 13.52
CA MET A 233 -1.09 -18.06 14.51
C MET A 233 0.22 -18.84 14.74
N GLY A 234 0.32 -20.10 14.37
CA GLY A 234 1.51 -20.91 14.57
C GLY A 234 2.74 -20.31 13.88
N VAL A 235 2.63 -19.97 12.60
CA VAL A 235 3.71 -19.30 11.85
C VAL A 235 4.05 -17.94 12.44
N VAL A 236 3.05 -17.18 12.90
CA VAL A 236 3.24 -15.88 13.56
C VAL A 236 4.08 -16.03 14.84
N TYR A 237 3.74 -16.99 15.70
CA TYR A 237 4.50 -17.26 16.93
C TYR A 237 5.94 -17.73 16.65
N LYS A 238 6.14 -18.56 15.61
CA LYS A 238 7.48 -18.97 15.19
C LYS A 238 8.33 -17.77 14.75
N ILE A 239 7.77 -16.86 13.97
CA ILE A 239 8.44 -15.63 13.54
C ILE A 239 8.74 -14.73 14.76
N GLN A 240 7.78 -14.52 15.65
CA GLN A 240 7.98 -13.69 16.86
C GLN A 240 9.10 -14.21 17.75
N LYS A 241 9.29 -15.52 17.86
CA LYS A 241 10.39 -16.13 18.62
C LYS A 241 11.77 -15.76 18.07
N LEU A 242 11.90 -15.41 16.78
CA LEU A 242 13.16 -14.88 16.23
C LEU A 242 13.57 -13.56 16.88
N TYR A 243 12.60 -12.71 17.21
CA TYR A 243 12.87 -11.41 17.84
C TYR A 243 13.21 -11.54 19.32
N LEU A 244 12.50 -12.42 20.04
CA LEU A 244 12.67 -12.60 21.48
C LEU A 244 14.01 -13.29 21.84
N LYS A 245 14.60 -14.07 20.93
CA LYS A 245 15.90 -14.74 21.15
C LYS A 245 17.10 -13.79 21.07
N GLN A 246 16.91 -12.57 20.59
CA GLN A 246 17.99 -11.60 20.35
C GLN A 246 17.99 -10.43 21.35
N VAL A 247 17.11 -10.44 22.36
CA VAL A 247 17.21 -9.52 23.49
C VAL A 247 18.17 -10.16 24.49
N PRO A 248 19.41 -9.67 24.66
CA PRO A 248 20.27 -10.10 25.77
C PRO A 248 19.53 -9.80 27.07
N LYS A 249 19.54 -10.77 28.02
CA LYS A 249 19.05 -10.56 29.37
C LYS A 249 19.94 -9.57 30.09
#